data_9616367da2be19b9d55c9e0aa97050e1
#
_entry.id   9616367da2be19b9d55c9e0aa97050e1
#
_cell.length_a   1.000
_cell.length_b   1.000
_cell.length_c   1.000
_cell.angle_alpha   90.00
_cell.angle_beta   90.00
_cell.angle_gamma   90.00
#
_symmetry.space_group_name_H-M   'P 1'
#
loop_
_entity.id
_entity.type
_entity.pdbx_description
1 polymer ?
#
loop_
_entity_poly.entity_id
_entity_poly.type
_entity_poly.pdbx_seq_one_letter_code
_entity_poly.pdbx_strand_id
1 'polypeptide(L)'
;FNMMHYNTAHGSPSHAYDAYMNVPLINDVWSIRGVFYKSDQGGYIDNVAGTWSGQGRGTFASYSATQAWVTEDNAALVEEDFNDASYEGFRLSSQSTIGEDWEMLLVHMKQDISADGVFDYDPEKGDLNVSRFVPDTLDDTFTQTSLTLEGRVGKLDALYTGAYLDREAEQQVDYSGYANVGAWLPYYVCNYTAYTLCGPA
;
A
#
# COMPACT_ATOMS: atom_id res chain seq x y z
N PHE A 1 -9.29 13.28 21.27
CA PHE A 1 -10.13 12.78 20.19
C PHE A 1 -10.25 13.83 19.13
N ASN A 2 -10.04 13.48 17.88
CA ASN A 2 -10.22 14.32 16.72
C ASN A 2 -11.06 13.57 15.68
N MET A 3 -11.84 14.32 14.88
CA MET A 3 -12.65 13.77 13.82
C MET A 3 -12.65 14.77 12.67
N MET A 4 -12.35 14.30 11.47
CA MET A 4 -12.34 15.09 10.26
C MET A 4 -13.29 14.48 9.23
N HIS A 5 -13.93 15.35 8.48
CA HIS A 5 -14.69 15.04 7.29
C HIS A 5 -14.27 16.02 6.20
N TYR A 6 -13.93 15.50 5.03
CA TYR A 6 -13.54 16.33 3.89
C TYR A 6 -13.96 15.66 2.58
N ASN A 7 -14.05 16.45 1.53
CA ASN A 7 -14.39 15.98 0.20
C ASN A 7 -13.31 16.46 -0.78
N THR A 8 -12.89 15.57 -1.66
CA THR A 8 -12.15 15.94 -2.86
C THR A 8 -13.14 16.43 -3.91
N ALA A 9 -12.77 17.43 -4.70
CA ALA A 9 -13.64 17.90 -5.78
C ALA A 9 -13.84 16.77 -6.80
N HIS A 10 -15.08 16.48 -7.14
CA HIS A 10 -15.47 15.38 -8.02
C HIS A 10 -15.10 13.99 -7.47
N GLY A 11 -15.02 13.82 -6.16
CA GLY A 11 -14.70 12.55 -5.52
C GLY A 11 -15.62 12.22 -4.35
N SER A 12 -15.51 11.02 -3.88
CA SER A 12 -16.25 10.49 -2.73
C SER A 12 -15.81 11.10 -1.40
N PRO A 13 -16.71 11.15 -0.40
CA PRO A 13 -16.40 11.74 0.89
C PRO A 13 -15.35 10.94 1.67
N SER A 14 -14.52 11.66 2.41
CA SER A 14 -13.45 11.12 3.24
C SER A 14 -13.69 11.38 4.71
N HIS A 15 -13.28 10.45 5.56
CA HIS A 15 -13.43 10.53 7.01
C HIS A 15 -12.13 10.13 7.70
N ALA A 16 -11.80 10.84 8.79
CA ALA A 16 -10.67 10.43 9.62
C ALA A 16 -11.02 10.62 11.11
N TYR A 17 -10.52 9.68 11.90
CA TYR A 17 -10.71 9.65 13.35
C TYR A 17 -9.38 9.35 14.03
N ASP A 18 -9.06 10.11 15.06
CA ASP A 18 -7.96 9.75 15.94
C ASP A 18 -8.30 9.99 17.41
N ALA A 19 -7.71 9.19 18.25
CA ALA A 19 -7.83 9.33 19.69
C ALA A 19 -6.51 8.96 20.35
N TYR A 20 -6.20 9.64 21.45
CA TYR A 20 -5.10 9.23 22.31
C TYR A 20 -5.45 9.37 23.80
N MET A 21 -4.79 8.58 24.58
CA MET A 21 -4.91 8.62 26.04
C MET A 21 -3.52 8.43 26.67
N ASN A 22 -3.21 9.26 27.67
CA ASN A 22 -2.03 9.12 28.50
C ASN A 22 -2.48 8.73 29.91
N VAL A 23 -1.88 7.68 30.47
CA VAL A 23 -2.19 7.17 31.79
C VAL A 23 -0.92 7.11 32.62
N PRO A 24 -0.71 7.99 33.61
CA PRO A 24 0.36 7.80 34.57
C PRO A 24 -0.04 6.64 35.49
N LEU A 25 0.74 5.56 35.49
CA LEU A 25 0.53 4.41 36.38
C LEU A 25 1.23 4.61 37.72
N ILE A 26 2.43 5.17 37.67
CA ILE A 26 3.20 5.60 38.83
C ILE A 26 3.74 6.98 38.52
N ASN A 27 3.37 7.99 39.32
CA ASN A 27 3.79 9.36 39.11
C ASN A 27 5.31 9.45 38.95
N ASP A 28 5.75 10.18 37.93
CA ASP A 28 7.15 10.44 37.60
C ASP A 28 8.02 9.21 37.31
N VAL A 29 7.43 8.00 37.34
CA VAL A 29 8.16 6.74 37.15
C VAL A 29 7.64 5.94 35.95
N TRP A 30 6.33 5.79 35.78
CA TRP A 30 5.78 4.92 34.77
C TRP A 30 4.48 5.46 34.18
N SER A 31 4.46 5.56 32.86
CA SER A 31 3.29 6.00 32.10
C SER A 31 3.05 5.13 30.88
N ILE A 32 1.80 5.06 30.46
CA ILE A 32 1.38 4.42 29.22
C ILE A 32 0.66 5.44 28.34
N ARG A 33 0.92 5.39 27.05
CA ARG A 33 0.19 6.16 26.03
C ARG A 33 -0.38 5.21 24.98
N GLY A 34 -1.70 5.25 24.80
CA GLY A 34 -2.39 4.65 23.68
C GLY A 34 -2.75 5.69 22.62
N VAL A 35 -2.57 5.36 21.36
CA VAL A 35 -3.03 6.13 20.20
C VAL A 35 -3.76 5.18 19.27
N PHE A 36 -4.88 5.59 18.76
CA PHE A 36 -5.65 4.90 17.71
C PHE A 36 -5.97 5.89 16.61
N TYR A 37 -5.95 5.45 15.36
CA TYR A 37 -6.39 6.23 14.21
C TYR A 37 -7.04 5.35 13.16
N LYS A 38 -7.98 5.95 12.43
CA LYS A 38 -8.57 5.41 11.21
C LYS A 38 -8.84 6.55 10.24
N SER A 39 -8.50 6.33 8.97
CA SER A 39 -8.78 7.27 7.89
C SER A 39 -9.30 6.49 6.69
N ASP A 40 -10.51 6.81 6.26
CA ASP A 40 -11.12 6.32 5.02
C ASP A 40 -11.11 7.49 4.02
N GLN A 41 -10.33 7.36 2.97
CA GLN A 41 -10.16 8.36 1.91
C GLN A 41 -10.99 7.93 0.71
N GLY A 42 -11.98 8.74 0.35
CA GLY A 42 -12.78 8.50 -0.84
C GLY A 42 -11.97 8.70 -2.11
N GLY A 43 -12.25 7.87 -3.11
CA GLY A 43 -11.66 7.96 -4.42
C GLY A 43 -12.06 9.25 -5.18
N TYR A 44 -11.38 9.49 -6.28
CA TYR A 44 -11.62 10.64 -7.17
C TYR A 44 -11.19 10.38 -8.61
N ILE A 45 -10.78 9.14 -8.92
CA ILE A 45 -10.46 8.67 -10.26
C ILE A 45 -11.56 7.70 -10.68
N ASP A 46 -12.07 7.86 -11.91
CA ASP A 46 -13.07 6.97 -12.47
C ASP A 46 -12.43 5.91 -13.34
N ASN A 47 -12.79 4.65 -13.13
CA ASN A 47 -12.51 3.60 -14.07
C ASN A 47 -13.61 3.54 -15.14
N VAL A 48 -13.35 4.14 -16.29
CA VAL A 48 -14.35 4.24 -17.36
C VAL A 48 -14.29 3.06 -18.32
N ALA A 49 -15.41 2.82 -19.01
CA ALA A 49 -15.52 1.75 -19.99
C ALA A 49 -14.44 1.87 -21.08
N GLY A 50 -13.79 0.77 -21.37
CA GLY A 50 -12.75 0.67 -22.37
C GLY A 50 -12.65 -0.72 -22.98
N THR A 51 -11.89 -0.81 -24.07
CA THR A 51 -11.55 -2.07 -24.73
C THR A 51 -10.05 -2.18 -24.84
N TRP A 52 -9.52 -3.31 -24.44
CA TRP A 52 -8.14 -3.68 -24.67
C TRP A 52 -8.06 -4.69 -25.80
N SER A 53 -7.11 -4.51 -26.71
CA SER A 53 -6.86 -5.48 -27.78
C SER A 53 -5.37 -5.82 -27.83
N GLY A 54 -5.06 -7.09 -27.86
CA GLY A 54 -3.70 -7.58 -27.91
C GLY A 54 -3.62 -8.99 -28.49
N GLN A 55 -2.39 -9.48 -28.72
CA GLN A 55 -2.22 -10.86 -29.11
C GLN A 55 -2.57 -11.77 -27.95
N GLY A 56 -3.54 -12.66 -28.13
CA GLY A 56 -3.93 -13.66 -27.15
C GLY A 56 -2.72 -14.49 -26.72
N ARG A 57 -2.62 -14.78 -25.42
CA ARG A 57 -1.61 -15.71 -24.92
C ARG A 57 -1.97 -17.12 -25.33
N GLY A 58 -1.18 -17.70 -26.26
CA GLY A 58 -1.10 -19.16 -26.33
C GLY A 58 -0.42 -19.71 -25.09
N THR A 59 -0.51 -21.01 -24.88
CA THR A 59 0.35 -21.67 -23.88
C THR A 59 1.80 -21.35 -24.24
N PHE A 60 2.68 -21.19 -23.26
CA PHE A 60 4.12 -20.88 -23.44
C PHE A 60 4.87 -21.77 -24.44
N ALA A 61 4.27 -22.89 -24.84
CA ALA A 61 4.80 -23.82 -25.83
C ALA A 61 4.45 -23.46 -27.29
N SER A 62 3.60 -22.48 -27.55
CA SER A 62 3.08 -22.19 -28.89
C SER A 62 3.00 -20.69 -29.18
N TYR A 63 4.06 -19.92 -28.86
CA TYR A 63 4.15 -18.56 -29.37
C TYR A 63 4.28 -18.66 -30.91
N SER A 64 3.23 -18.34 -31.60
CA SER A 64 3.16 -18.25 -33.05
C SER A 64 2.80 -16.84 -33.45
N ALA A 65 3.49 -16.31 -34.45
CA ALA A 65 3.15 -15.03 -35.09
C ALA A 65 1.71 -15.00 -35.69
N THR A 66 1.02 -16.14 -35.66
CA THR A 66 -0.36 -16.30 -36.13
C THR A 66 -1.39 -16.32 -35.00
N GLN A 67 -1.01 -15.93 -33.79
CA GLN A 67 -1.94 -15.89 -32.69
C GLN A 67 -3.03 -14.84 -32.93
N ALA A 68 -4.30 -15.26 -32.74
CA ALA A 68 -5.44 -14.38 -32.92
C ALA A 68 -5.40 -13.20 -31.94
N TRP A 69 -5.76 -12.02 -32.41
CA TRP A 69 -6.03 -10.88 -31.56
C TRP A 69 -7.20 -11.19 -30.63
N VAL A 70 -7.01 -10.92 -29.37
CA VAL A 70 -8.05 -11.00 -28.34
C VAL A 70 -8.47 -9.58 -27.99
N THR A 71 -9.75 -9.37 -27.88
CA THR A 71 -10.33 -8.10 -27.44
C THR A 71 -11.15 -8.37 -26.18
N GLU A 72 -10.83 -7.67 -25.13
CA GLU A 72 -11.50 -7.75 -23.83
C GLU A 72 -12.04 -6.37 -23.47
N ASP A 73 -13.14 -6.33 -22.77
CA ASP A 73 -13.67 -5.11 -22.15
C ASP A 73 -13.49 -5.14 -20.64
N ASN A 74 -13.63 -3.96 -20.03
CA ASN A 74 -13.56 -3.82 -18.58
C ASN A 74 -14.93 -3.56 -17.94
N ALA A 75 -16.02 -3.93 -18.58
CA ALA A 75 -17.38 -3.58 -18.14
C ALA A 75 -17.67 -3.99 -16.68
N ALA A 76 -17.04 -5.07 -16.20
CA ALA A 76 -17.20 -5.54 -14.81
C ALA A 76 -16.41 -4.72 -13.77
N LEU A 77 -15.51 -3.83 -14.23
CA LEU A 77 -14.63 -3.02 -13.39
C LEU A 77 -14.91 -1.52 -13.54
N VAL A 78 -15.95 -1.14 -14.29
CA VAL A 78 -16.34 0.27 -14.43
C VAL A 78 -16.92 0.76 -13.12
N GLU A 79 -16.29 1.82 -12.56
CA GLU A 79 -16.63 2.33 -11.25
C GLU A 79 -16.25 3.81 -11.17
N GLU A 80 -17.10 4.64 -10.56
CA GLU A 80 -16.80 6.02 -10.22
C GLU A 80 -15.99 6.07 -8.93
N ASP A 81 -15.01 6.97 -8.84
CA ASP A 81 -14.19 7.17 -7.63
C ASP A 81 -13.49 5.90 -7.13
N PHE A 82 -13.02 5.03 -8.04
CA PHE A 82 -12.55 3.68 -7.73
C PHE A 82 -11.22 3.61 -6.95
N ASN A 83 -10.52 4.74 -6.75
CA ASN A 83 -9.22 4.78 -6.12
C ASN A 83 -9.29 5.18 -4.63
N ASP A 84 -10.12 4.52 -3.89
CA ASP A 84 -10.23 4.76 -2.46
C ASP A 84 -9.06 4.16 -1.67
N ALA A 85 -8.87 4.60 -0.42
CA ALA A 85 -7.86 4.06 0.45
C ALA A 85 -8.27 4.14 1.92
N SER A 86 -7.95 3.11 2.67
CA SER A 86 -8.15 3.09 4.11
C SER A 86 -6.83 2.87 4.86
N TYR A 87 -6.71 3.54 5.98
CA TYR A 87 -5.59 3.44 6.90
C TYR A 87 -6.13 3.28 8.30
N GLU A 88 -5.75 2.23 9.00
CA GLU A 88 -6.09 2.11 10.41
C GLU A 88 -4.90 1.58 11.20
N GLY A 89 -4.86 1.94 12.46
CA GLY A 89 -3.77 1.46 13.30
C GLY A 89 -3.85 1.92 14.73
N PHE A 90 -2.95 1.35 15.52
CA PHE A 90 -2.74 1.77 16.91
C PHE A 90 -1.27 1.81 17.25
N ARG A 91 -0.95 2.59 18.26
CA ARG A 91 0.36 2.60 18.92
C ARG A 91 0.18 2.59 20.43
N LEU A 92 0.81 1.65 21.07
CA LEU A 92 0.93 1.57 22.52
C LEU A 92 2.38 1.88 22.90
N SER A 93 2.58 2.85 23.76
CA SER A 93 3.90 3.22 24.28
C SER A 93 3.92 3.12 25.79
N SER A 94 4.98 2.58 26.33
CA SER A 94 5.24 2.51 27.78
C SER A 94 6.58 3.17 28.06
N GLN A 95 6.58 4.22 28.85
CA GLN A 95 7.77 4.91 29.29
C GLN A 95 7.95 4.73 30.78
N SER A 96 9.15 4.37 31.20
CA SER A 96 9.49 4.19 32.62
C SER A 96 10.89 4.68 32.91
N THR A 97 11.05 5.28 34.12
CA THR A 97 12.34 5.58 34.72
C THR A 97 12.80 4.38 35.55
N ILE A 98 14.02 3.93 35.37
CA ILE A 98 14.63 2.80 36.04
C ILE A 98 15.79 3.31 36.93
N GLY A 99 15.57 3.34 38.22
CA GLY A 99 16.50 3.96 39.15
C GLY A 99 16.56 5.47 38.96
N GLU A 100 17.74 6.07 39.10
CA GLU A 100 17.93 7.53 38.99
C GLU A 100 18.51 7.96 37.62
N ASP A 101 19.09 7.02 36.88
CA ASP A 101 19.93 7.30 35.71
C ASP A 101 19.44 6.70 34.39
N TRP A 102 18.35 5.93 34.38
CA TRP A 102 17.89 5.25 33.18
C TRP A 102 16.44 5.52 32.83
N GLU A 103 16.18 5.71 31.56
CA GLU A 103 14.85 5.75 30.96
C GLU A 103 14.67 4.62 29.97
N MET A 104 13.49 4.04 29.94
CA MET A 104 13.08 3.00 29.00
C MET A 104 11.82 3.45 28.27
N LEU A 105 11.83 3.34 26.96
CA LEU A 105 10.64 3.49 26.12
C LEU A 105 10.43 2.21 25.30
N LEU A 106 9.31 1.53 25.58
CA LEU A 106 8.83 0.41 24.78
C LEU A 106 7.66 0.89 23.93
N VAL A 107 7.70 0.63 22.63
CA VAL A 107 6.62 0.98 21.70
C VAL A 107 6.21 -0.26 20.93
N HIS A 108 4.91 -0.51 20.85
CA HIS A 108 4.32 -1.48 19.96
C HIS A 108 3.29 -0.78 19.09
N MET A 109 3.34 -1.02 17.78
CA MET A 109 2.40 -0.45 16.82
C MET A 109 1.99 -1.47 15.77
N LYS A 110 0.77 -1.32 15.30
CA LYS A 110 0.23 -2.02 14.14
C LYS A 110 -0.41 -1.01 13.21
N GLN A 111 -0.24 -1.21 11.90
CA GLN A 111 -0.93 -0.46 10.86
C GLN A 111 -1.39 -1.41 9.78
N ASP A 112 -2.61 -1.20 9.32
CA ASP A 112 -3.21 -1.84 8.16
C ASP A 112 -3.52 -0.74 7.14
N ILE A 113 -3.16 -0.99 5.88
CA ILE A 113 -3.44 -0.13 4.73
C ILE A 113 -4.13 -0.99 3.70
N SER A 114 -5.25 -0.52 3.17
CA SER A 114 -5.88 -1.07 1.99
C SER A 114 -6.12 0.06 1.00
N ALA A 115 -5.78 -0.15 -0.26
CA ALA A 115 -6.01 0.84 -1.30
C ALA A 115 -6.43 0.14 -2.59
N ASP A 116 -7.42 0.71 -3.25
CA ASP A 116 -7.89 0.30 -4.55
C ASP A 116 -7.50 1.33 -5.61
N GLY A 117 -7.46 0.88 -6.87
CA GLY A 117 -7.23 1.76 -8.00
C GLY A 117 -5.83 2.35 -8.10
N VAL A 118 -5.75 3.45 -8.80
CA VAL A 118 -4.52 4.18 -9.10
C VAL A 118 -4.67 5.66 -8.80
N PHE A 119 -3.53 6.35 -8.65
CA PHE A 119 -3.48 7.81 -8.39
C PHE A 119 -3.00 8.61 -9.61
N ASP A 120 -3.04 8.00 -10.79
CA ASP A 120 -2.78 8.62 -12.08
C ASP A 120 -4.03 8.52 -12.97
N TYR A 121 -4.06 9.25 -14.06
CA TYR A 121 -5.16 9.23 -15.02
C TYR A 121 -4.63 9.24 -16.46
N ASP A 122 -5.47 8.82 -17.39
CA ASP A 122 -5.18 8.80 -18.83
C ASP A 122 -5.81 10.02 -19.50
N PRO A 123 -5.01 11.02 -19.92
CA PRO A 123 -5.53 12.22 -20.57
C PRO A 123 -6.36 11.95 -21.83
N GLU A 124 -6.16 10.80 -22.48
CA GLU A 124 -6.95 10.40 -23.67
C GLU A 124 -8.36 9.91 -23.28
N LYS A 125 -8.57 9.55 -22.02
CA LYS A 125 -9.86 9.11 -21.49
C LYS A 125 -10.67 10.24 -20.84
N GLY A 126 -10.03 11.36 -20.59
CA GLY A 126 -10.61 12.52 -19.92
C GLY A 126 -9.93 12.88 -18.62
N ASP A 127 -10.41 13.94 -17.99
CA ASP A 127 -9.88 14.37 -16.70
C ASP A 127 -10.28 13.38 -15.60
N LEU A 128 -9.29 12.94 -14.82
CA LEU A 128 -9.43 11.96 -13.72
C LEU A 128 -10.05 10.61 -14.15
N ASN A 129 -9.86 10.20 -15.41
CA ASN A 129 -10.36 8.94 -15.93
C ASN A 129 -9.23 7.98 -16.32
N VAL A 130 -9.48 6.70 -16.12
CA VAL A 130 -8.63 5.59 -16.62
C VAL A 130 -9.49 4.47 -17.19
N SER A 131 -8.88 3.52 -17.89
CA SER A 131 -9.51 2.24 -18.24
C SER A 131 -8.62 1.11 -17.78
N ARG A 132 -8.99 0.48 -16.66
CA ARG A 132 -8.29 -0.65 -16.05
C ARG A 132 -9.05 -1.94 -16.31
N PHE A 133 -8.33 -3.00 -16.67
CA PHE A 133 -8.86 -4.29 -17.10
C PHE A 133 -8.59 -5.40 -16.08
N VAL A 134 -7.80 -5.09 -15.06
CA VAL A 134 -7.50 -5.94 -13.91
C VAL A 134 -7.59 -5.04 -12.68
N PRO A 135 -8.14 -5.50 -11.55
CA PRO A 135 -8.15 -4.71 -10.33
C PRO A 135 -6.74 -4.28 -9.92
N ASP A 136 -6.57 -3.01 -9.60
CA ASP A 136 -5.37 -2.50 -8.92
C ASP A 136 -5.67 -2.49 -7.43
N THR A 137 -4.94 -3.26 -6.64
CA THR A 137 -5.17 -3.38 -5.19
C THR A 137 -3.86 -3.40 -4.42
N LEU A 138 -3.87 -2.87 -3.22
CA LEU A 138 -2.79 -2.94 -2.25
C LEU A 138 -3.35 -3.23 -0.87
N ASP A 139 -2.93 -4.34 -0.27
CA ASP A 139 -3.10 -4.63 1.15
C ASP A 139 -1.73 -4.71 1.81
N ASP A 140 -1.49 -3.89 2.83
CA ASP A 140 -0.21 -3.79 3.52
C ASP A 140 -0.44 -3.73 5.03
N THR A 141 0.01 -4.74 5.72
CA THR A 141 -0.07 -4.84 7.18
C THR A 141 1.33 -4.89 7.77
N PHE A 142 1.60 -4.07 8.79
CA PHE A 142 2.81 -4.24 9.56
C PHE A 142 2.60 -4.11 11.07
N THR A 143 3.44 -4.81 11.80
CA THR A 143 3.62 -4.63 13.24
C THR A 143 5.07 -4.29 13.53
N GLN A 144 5.29 -3.38 14.47
CA GLN A 144 6.61 -3.02 14.92
C GLN A 144 6.64 -2.95 16.44
N THR A 145 7.66 -3.58 17.02
CA THR A 145 7.98 -3.42 18.45
C THR A 145 9.38 -2.84 18.56
N SER A 146 9.54 -1.75 19.29
CA SER A 146 10.84 -1.12 19.52
C SER A 146 11.09 -0.86 21.01
N LEU A 147 12.36 -0.98 21.38
CA LEU A 147 12.86 -0.68 22.71
C LEU A 147 13.96 0.36 22.61
N THR A 148 13.83 1.43 23.36
CA THR A 148 14.89 2.43 23.58
C THR A 148 15.23 2.44 25.06
N LEU A 149 16.52 2.37 25.35
CA LEU A 149 17.09 2.54 26.69
C LEU A 149 18.10 3.68 26.64
N GLU A 150 17.90 4.69 27.45
CA GLU A 150 18.79 5.82 27.59
C GLU A 150 19.21 5.98 29.04
N GLY A 151 20.47 6.24 29.29
CA GLY A 151 20.94 6.39 30.64
C GLY A 151 22.44 6.64 30.74
N ARG A 152 22.97 6.48 31.96
CA ARG A 152 24.34 6.78 32.29
C ARG A 152 25.09 5.58 32.85
N VAL A 153 26.30 5.35 32.36
CA VAL A 153 27.24 4.37 32.88
C VAL A 153 28.50 5.11 33.36
N GLY A 154 28.57 5.38 34.64
CA GLY A 154 29.65 6.16 35.22
C GLY A 154 29.61 7.62 34.75
N LYS A 155 30.56 8.00 33.87
CA LYS A 155 30.64 9.35 33.26
C LYS A 155 30.20 9.40 31.82
N LEU A 156 29.72 8.27 31.27
CA LEU A 156 29.34 8.13 29.87
C LEU A 156 27.82 8.06 29.76
N ASP A 157 27.27 8.82 28.86
CA ASP A 157 25.88 8.66 28.45
C ASP A 157 25.79 7.48 27.48
N ALA A 158 24.78 6.64 27.66
CA ALA A 158 24.55 5.43 26.88
C ALA A 158 23.15 5.45 26.28
N LEU A 159 23.04 5.15 24.99
CA LEU A 159 21.79 4.99 24.28
C LEU A 159 21.80 3.64 23.54
N TYR A 160 20.76 2.85 23.77
CA TYR A 160 20.45 1.66 22.99
C TYR A 160 19.08 1.81 22.37
N THR A 161 18.96 1.50 21.08
CA THR A 161 17.65 1.36 20.43
C THR A 161 17.66 0.15 19.51
N GLY A 162 16.58 -0.61 19.53
CA GLY A 162 16.37 -1.76 18.68
C GLY A 162 14.90 -1.90 18.30
N ALA A 163 14.62 -2.44 17.12
CA ALA A 163 13.26 -2.68 16.67
C ALA A 163 13.16 -4.03 15.96
N TYR A 164 12.00 -4.65 16.11
CA TYR A 164 11.54 -5.79 15.32
C TYR A 164 10.34 -5.35 14.49
N LEU A 165 10.42 -5.56 13.18
CA LEU A 165 9.36 -5.27 12.22
C LEU A 165 8.93 -6.58 11.54
N ASP A 166 7.62 -6.79 11.48
CA ASP A 166 6.97 -7.82 10.68
C ASP A 166 5.98 -7.14 9.73
N ARG A 167 6.12 -7.38 8.43
CA ARG A 167 5.30 -6.73 7.40
C ARG A 167 4.94 -7.71 6.30
N GLU A 168 3.67 -7.71 5.93
CA GLU A 168 3.13 -8.41 4.77
C GLU A 168 2.46 -7.40 3.86
N ALA A 169 2.82 -7.43 2.56
CA ALA A 169 2.21 -6.59 1.56
C ALA A 169 1.84 -7.43 0.33
N GLU A 170 0.57 -7.38 -0.07
CA GLU A 170 0.06 -7.96 -1.30
C GLU A 170 -0.37 -6.83 -2.23
N GLN A 171 0.12 -6.87 -3.46
CA GLN A 171 -0.20 -5.86 -4.47
C GLN A 171 -0.54 -6.52 -5.80
N GLN A 172 -1.65 -6.09 -6.38
CA GLN A 172 -2.02 -6.38 -7.76
C GLN A 172 -2.02 -5.09 -8.57
N VAL A 173 -1.47 -5.13 -9.77
CA VAL A 173 -1.38 -3.96 -10.65
C VAL A 173 -1.77 -4.36 -12.06
N ASP A 174 -2.62 -3.55 -12.70
CA ASP A 174 -2.99 -3.72 -14.10
C ASP A 174 -1.85 -3.27 -15.02
N TYR A 175 -1.27 -4.22 -15.75
CA TYR A 175 -0.24 -4.01 -16.77
C TYR A 175 -0.79 -4.09 -18.20
N SER A 176 -2.09 -4.03 -18.41
CA SER A 176 -2.72 -4.15 -19.75
C SER A 176 -2.21 -3.09 -20.72
N GLY A 177 -2.02 -1.85 -20.28
CA GLY A 177 -1.45 -0.78 -21.09
C GLY A 177 0.01 -1.06 -21.51
N TYR A 178 0.77 -1.68 -20.63
CA TYR A 178 2.16 -2.03 -20.90
C TYR A 178 2.31 -3.17 -21.90
N ALA A 179 1.31 -4.04 -22.00
CA ALA A 179 1.30 -5.17 -22.92
C ALA A 179 1.36 -4.77 -24.40
N ASN A 180 1.05 -3.50 -24.72
CA ASN A 180 1.07 -2.98 -26.10
C ASN A 180 2.30 -2.11 -26.42
N VAL A 181 3.25 -1.98 -25.48
CA VAL A 181 4.43 -1.13 -25.64
C VAL A 181 5.59 -1.88 -26.29
N GLY A 182 5.59 -1.97 -27.62
CA GLY A 182 6.76 -2.28 -28.42
C GLY A 182 7.19 -3.75 -28.53
N ALA A 183 8.18 -3.97 -29.40
CA ALA A 183 8.67 -5.29 -29.81
C ALA A 183 9.45 -6.07 -28.73
N TRP A 184 9.76 -5.47 -27.61
CA TRP A 184 10.51 -6.12 -26.50
C TRP A 184 9.61 -6.92 -25.57
N LEU A 185 8.31 -6.73 -25.62
CA LEU A 185 7.34 -7.48 -24.83
C LEU A 185 7.41 -9.01 -25.03
N PRO A 186 7.69 -9.53 -26.23
CA PRO A 186 7.90 -10.95 -26.44
C PRO A 186 8.96 -11.58 -25.53
N TYR A 187 9.92 -10.79 -25.05
CA TYR A 187 10.96 -11.28 -24.13
C TYR A 187 10.43 -11.60 -22.73
N TYR A 188 9.34 -10.98 -22.31
CA TYR A 188 8.73 -11.22 -21.00
C TYR A 188 7.72 -12.38 -21.01
N VAL A 189 7.30 -12.84 -22.18
CA VAL A 189 6.35 -13.96 -22.34
C VAL A 189 7.04 -15.30 -22.59
N CYS A 190 8.36 -15.34 -22.50
CA CYS A 190 9.14 -16.52 -22.81
C CYS A 190 9.20 -17.52 -21.68
N ASN A 191 9.14 -18.81 -22.03
CA ASN A 191 9.31 -19.90 -21.08
C ASN A 191 10.74 -19.91 -20.57
N TYR A 192 10.95 -19.60 -19.30
CA TYR A 192 12.23 -19.54 -18.63
C TYR A 192 12.99 -20.88 -18.56
N THR A 193 12.33 -22.00 -18.88
CA THR A 193 12.91 -23.33 -18.71
C THR A 193 13.95 -23.70 -19.76
N ALA A 194 14.19 -22.92 -20.78
CA ALA A 194 15.10 -23.32 -21.85
C ALA A 194 16.14 -22.29 -22.27
N TYR A 195 16.20 -21.09 -21.71
CA TYR A 195 17.06 -20.00 -22.23
C TYR A 195 17.00 -19.85 -23.76
N THR A 196 15.92 -20.28 -24.36
CA THR A 196 15.69 -20.09 -25.79
C THR A 196 15.26 -18.66 -25.96
N LEU A 197 16.12 -17.88 -26.59
CA LEU A 197 15.80 -16.53 -27.07
C LEU A 197 14.48 -16.61 -27.83
N CYS A 198 13.43 -16.05 -27.28
CA CYS A 198 12.24 -15.73 -28.04
C CYS A 198 12.61 -14.53 -28.91
N GLY A 199 13.36 -14.78 -29.95
CA GLY A 199 13.64 -13.77 -30.95
C GLY A 199 12.38 -13.50 -31.77
N PRO A 200 12.23 -12.29 -32.32
CA PRO A 200 11.28 -12.08 -33.40
C PRO A 200 11.62 -13.07 -34.51
N ALA A 201 10.59 -13.76 -34.97
CA ALA A 201 10.68 -14.55 -36.18
C ALA A 201 10.99 -13.65 -37.39
#